data_700cead76b22f79d383c36cade7c26f1
#
_entry.id   700cead76b22f79d383c36cade7c26f1
#
_cell.length_a   1.000
_cell.length_b   1.000
_cell.length_c   1.000
_cell.angle_alpha   90.00
_cell.angle_beta   90.00
_cell.angle_gamma   90.00
#
_symmetry.space_group_name_H-M   'P 1'
#
loop_
_entity.id
_entity.type
_entity.pdbx_description
1 polymer ?
#
loop_
_entity_poly.entity_id
_entity_poly.type
_entity_poly.pdbx_seq_one_letter_code
_entity_poly.pdbx_strand_id
1 'polypeptide(L)'
;MQKILLTCWILCFGVLFGFAQPFSKYNQLINTADSLYKAKQFKASAIKYNIAFATKPRNVKYHHPYNAACSWALAGNADSAFYYLDISAKKYGYSNLNHIKADSDLRALYADARWVAVIDLVTKNKVKADARLNKPLIALLDSIYEADQGTRLQIDSVERTYGMQSQERRDLFARMAKSDSSNLIIVLKVLRRYGWLGTDVIGEKGNKTIWLVVQHADLKTQKKYLPELKKSVENGLSVPYYLALTEDRIAMGEGKKQIYGSQYTTDMITGKNSLYPIADEAHVEERRKAMGMIPLAEEAKSMGIDYVLPK
;
A
#
# COMPACT_ATOMS: atom_id res chain seq x y z
N MET A 1 12.49 -65.14 -27.11
CA MET A 1 13.34 -63.91 -27.08
C MET A 1 12.41 -62.68 -27.13
N GLN A 2 12.05 -62.19 -25.96
CA GLN A 2 11.22 -60.98 -25.80
C GLN A 2 12.14 -59.84 -25.40
N LYS A 3 12.20 -58.79 -26.25
CA LYS A 3 12.95 -57.56 -25.98
C LYS A 3 12.09 -56.65 -25.11
N ILE A 4 12.54 -56.40 -23.90
CA ILE A 4 11.98 -55.43 -22.98
C ILE A 4 12.57 -54.05 -23.35
N LEU A 5 11.70 -53.13 -23.83
CA LEU A 5 12.02 -51.73 -24.04
C LEU A 5 11.85 -51.00 -22.70
N LEU A 6 12.98 -50.54 -22.15
CA LEU A 6 13.03 -49.70 -20.96
C LEU A 6 12.83 -48.22 -21.44
N THR A 7 11.65 -47.68 -21.24
CA THR A 7 11.39 -46.24 -21.44
C THR A 7 11.82 -45.48 -20.19
N CYS A 8 12.92 -44.74 -20.31
CA CYS A 8 13.42 -43.84 -19.26
C CYS A 8 12.54 -42.57 -19.25
N TRP A 9 11.72 -42.39 -18.22
CA TRP A 9 11.04 -41.16 -17.95
C TRP A 9 11.98 -40.19 -17.23
N ILE A 10 12.51 -39.19 -17.94
CA ILE A 10 13.26 -38.07 -17.35
C ILE A 10 12.20 -37.10 -16.79
N LEU A 11 12.00 -37.14 -15.46
CA LEU A 11 11.28 -36.15 -14.71
C LEU A 11 12.15 -34.88 -14.64
N CYS A 12 11.92 -33.93 -15.55
CA CYS A 12 12.42 -32.57 -15.42
C CYS A 12 11.71 -31.89 -14.24
N PHE A 13 12.31 -31.93 -13.07
CA PHE A 13 11.97 -31.00 -11.98
C PHE A 13 12.41 -29.60 -12.39
N GLY A 14 11.52 -28.87 -13.03
CA GLY A 14 11.65 -27.41 -13.20
C GLY A 14 11.53 -26.76 -11.84
N VAL A 15 12.65 -26.45 -11.22
CA VAL A 15 12.70 -25.55 -10.06
C VAL A 15 12.32 -24.16 -10.60
N LEU A 16 11.06 -23.78 -10.42
CA LEU A 16 10.62 -22.40 -10.61
C LEU A 16 11.24 -21.56 -9.50
N PHE A 17 12.46 -21.09 -9.73
CA PHE A 17 12.97 -19.93 -9.02
C PHE A 17 12.06 -18.77 -9.40
N GLY A 18 11.17 -18.37 -8.49
CA GLY A 18 10.48 -17.11 -8.55
C GLY A 18 11.51 -16.00 -8.43
N PHE A 19 12.09 -15.58 -9.56
CA PHE A 19 12.92 -14.40 -9.62
C PHE A 19 12.02 -13.22 -9.26
N ALA A 20 12.28 -12.60 -8.10
CA ALA A 20 11.82 -11.25 -7.86
C ALA A 20 12.22 -10.43 -9.10
N GLN A 21 11.24 -9.91 -9.84
CA GLN A 21 11.52 -9.10 -11.04
C GLN A 21 12.44 -7.97 -10.60
N PRO A 22 13.63 -7.83 -11.20
CA PRO A 22 14.52 -6.74 -10.85
C PRO A 22 13.74 -5.44 -11.01
N PHE A 23 13.86 -4.53 -10.04
CA PHE A 23 13.26 -3.20 -10.09
C PHE A 23 13.46 -2.63 -11.48
N SER A 24 12.37 -2.33 -12.20
CA SER A 24 12.50 -1.80 -13.54
C SER A 24 13.38 -0.55 -13.50
N LYS A 25 14.22 -0.35 -14.52
CA LYS A 25 15.06 0.86 -14.66
C LYS A 25 14.25 2.14 -14.42
N TYR A 26 12.98 2.10 -14.80
CA TYR A 26 12.04 3.18 -14.54
C TYR A 26 11.89 3.46 -13.03
N ASN A 27 11.58 2.44 -12.24
CA ASN A 27 11.39 2.62 -10.79
C ASN A 27 12.67 3.09 -10.08
N GLN A 28 13.85 2.62 -10.51
CA GLN A 28 15.12 3.09 -9.97
C GLN A 28 15.33 4.58 -10.24
N LEU A 29 14.99 5.04 -11.46
CA LEU A 29 15.10 6.45 -11.83
C LEU A 29 14.08 7.32 -11.09
N ILE A 30 12.84 6.85 -10.90
CA ILE A 30 11.82 7.53 -10.07
C ILE A 30 12.32 7.68 -8.64
N ASN A 31 12.79 6.59 -8.01
CA ASN A 31 13.31 6.65 -6.64
C ASN A 31 14.51 7.61 -6.52
N THR A 32 15.36 7.68 -7.54
CA THR A 32 16.47 8.64 -7.58
C THR A 32 15.94 10.06 -7.68
N ALA A 33 14.93 10.32 -8.53
CA ALA A 33 14.30 11.62 -8.66
C ALA A 33 13.67 12.09 -7.34
N ASP A 34 12.93 11.20 -6.66
CA ASP A 34 12.32 11.48 -5.36
C ASP A 34 13.38 11.80 -4.28
N SER A 35 14.51 11.07 -4.28
CA SER A 35 15.61 11.32 -3.36
C SER A 35 16.27 12.69 -3.59
N LEU A 36 16.47 13.05 -4.87
CA LEU A 36 17.00 14.37 -5.24
C LEU A 36 16.04 15.49 -4.87
N TYR A 37 14.74 15.29 -5.04
CA TYR A 37 13.72 16.22 -4.60
C TYR A 37 13.79 16.46 -3.08
N LYS A 38 13.83 15.39 -2.28
CA LYS A 38 14.00 15.47 -0.81
C LYS A 38 15.28 16.21 -0.40
N ALA A 39 16.35 16.05 -1.18
CA ALA A 39 17.62 16.78 -1.02
C ALA A 39 17.55 18.23 -1.55
N LYS A 40 16.38 18.73 -1.97
CA LYS A 40 16.17 20.06 -2.57
C LYS A 40 16.96 20.31 -3.85
N GLN A 41 17.42 19.25 -4.53
CA GLN A 41 18.11 19.31 -5.82
C GLN A 41 17.08 19.24 -6.96
N PHE A 42 16.20 20.22 -7.02
CA PHE A 42 14.98 20.19 -7.83
C PHE A 42 15.24 20.03 -9.33
N LYS A 43 16.22 20.76 -9.89
CA LYS A 43 16.59 20.62 -11.32
C LYS A 43 17.12 19.22 -11.64
N ALA A 44 17.95 18.64 -10.77
CA ALA A 44 18.48 17.29 -10.96
C ALA A 44 17.35 16.24 -10.83
N SER A 45 16.43 16.42 -9.88
CA SER A 45 15.23 15.61 -9.72
C SER A 45 14.38 15.64 -11.00
N ALA A 46 14.06 16.82 -11.51
CA ALA A 46 13.24 17.00 -12.70
C ALA A 46 13.86 16.31 -13.94
N ILE A 47 15.19 16.44 -14.12
CA ILE A 47 15.92 15.74 -15.20
C ILE A 47 15.83 14.22 -15.03
N LYS A 48 15.91 13.70 -13.80
CA LYS A 48 15.77 12.25 -13.55
C LYS A 48 14.37 11.74 -13.87
N TYR A 49 13.30 12.49 -13.58
CA TYR A 49 11.96 12.18 -14.04
C TYR A 49 11.89 12.11 -15.57
N ASN A 50 12.46 13.08 -16.29
CA ASN A 50 12.50 13.06 -17.75
C ASN A 50 13.18 11.78 -18.29
N ILE A 51 14.33 11.40 -17.72
CA ILE A 51 15.04 10.18 -18.11
C ILE A 51 14.18 8.93 -17.79
N ALA A 52 13.48 8.93 -16.65
CA ALA A 52 12.57 7.83 -16.31
C ALA A 52 11.46 7.67 -17.36
N PHE A 53 10.77 8.75 -17.73
CA PHE A 53 9.71 8.70 -18.74
C PHE A 53 10.21 8.34 -20.13
N ALA A 54 11.45 8.71 -20.49
CA ALA A 54 12.09 8.32 -21.76
C ALA A 54 12.27 6.79 -21.90
N THR A 55 12.26 6.02 -20.79
CA THR A 55 12.29 4.56 -20.84
C THR A 55 10.98 3.93 -21.36
N LYS A 56 9.94 4.76 -21.63
CA LYS A 56 8.60 4.33 -22.10
C LYS A 56 7.97 3.23 -21.22
N PRO A 57 7.86 3.43 -19.91
CA PRO A 57 7.32 2.40 -19.02
C PRO A 57 5.83 2.13 -19.32
N ARG A 58 5.41 0.87 -19.14
CA ARG A 58 4.00 0.49 -19.32
C ARG A 58 3.10 1.03 -18.22
N ASN A 59 3.60 1.06 -16.99
CA ASN A 59 2.82 1.42 -15.80
C ASN A 59 3.39 2.69 -15.14
N VAL A 60 2.95 3.85 -15.62
CA VAL A 60 3.23 5.15 -15.00
C VAL A 60 2.11 5.49 -14.02
N LYS A 61 2.44 5.69 -12.76
CA LYS A 61 1.47 6.15 -11.77
C LYS A 61 1.19 7.65 -11.98
N TYR A 62 -0.06 8.08 -11.81
CA TYR A 62 -0.49 9.46 -12.05
C TYR A 62 0.31 10.52 -11.27
N HIS A 63 0.85 10.18 -10.11
CA HIS A 63 1.63 11.09 -9.29
C HIS A 63 3.07 11.29 -9.79
N HIS A 64 3.64 10.40 -10.60
CA HIS A 64 4.99 10.61 -11.11
C HIS A 64 5.10 11.83 -12.03
N PRO A 65 4.21 12.05 -13.05
CA PRO A 65 4.23 13.30 -13.79
C PRO A 65 3.90 14.51 -12.91
N TYR A 66 3.04 14.39 -11.90
CA TYR A 66 2.77 15.47 -10.96
C TYR A 66 4.02 15.87 -10.20
N ASN A 67 4.76 14.92 -9.62
CA ASN A 67 6.02 15.18 -8.91
C ASN A 67 7.10 15.77 -9.83
N ALA A 68 7.13 15.33 -11.11
CA ALA A 68 8.01 15.95 -12.10
C ALA A 68 7.65 17.43 -12.32
N ALA A 69 6.35 17.76 -12.37
CA ALA A 69 5.90 19.14 -12.48
C ALA A 69 6.32 19.99 -11.27
N CYS A 70 6.16 19.49 -10.05
CA CYS A 70 6.64 20.14 -8.83
C CYS A 70 8.16 20.40 -8.89
N SER A 71 8.93 19.39 -9.28
CA SER A 71 10.40 19.51 -9.42
C SER A 71 10.78 20.58 -10.46
N TRP A 72 10.08 20.67 -11.59
CA TRP A 72 10.33 21.69 -12.61
C TRP A 72 9.88 23.08 -12.17
N ALA A 73 8.75 23.23 -11.46
CA ALA A 73 8.28 24.48 -10.91
C ALA A 73 9.27 25.06 -9.92
N LEU A 74 9.78 24.22 -8.97
CA LEU A 74 10.79 24.61 -8.00
C LEU A 74 12.17 24.87 -8.65
N ALA A 75 12.44 24.27 -9.81
CA ALA A 75 13.63 24.58 -10.62
C ALA A 75 13.48 25.85 -11.47
N GLY A 76 12.34 26.55 -11.40
CA GLY A 76 12.09 27.80 -12.15
C GLY A 76 11.74 27.60 -13.64
N ASN A 77 11.38 26.38 -14.07
CA ASN A 77 11.00 26.10 -15.44
C ASN A 77 9.48 25.86 -15.55
N ALA A 78 8.74 26.95 -15.73
CA ALA A 78 7.28 26.90 -15.83
C ALA A 78 6.77 26.08 -17.02
N ASP A 79 7.44 26.15 -18.17
CA ASP A 79 6.99 25.44 -19.38
C ASP A 79 7.03 23.92 -19.18
N SER A 80 8.13 23.40 -18.64
CA SER A 80 8.25 21.99 -18.29
C SER A 80 7.28 21.58 -17.18
N ALA A 81 7.05 22.45 -16.20
CA ALA A 81 6.08 22.19 -15.13
C ALA A 81 4.66 22.05 -15.69
N PHE A 82 4.20 22.98 -16.52
CA PHE A 82 2.89 22.90 -17.18
C PHE A 82 2.77 21.69 -18.12
N TYR A 83 3.82 21.35 -18.86
CA TYR A 83 3.84 20.14 -19.68
C TYR A 83 3.53 18.89 -18.84
N TYR A 84 4.14 18.74 -17.67
CA TYR A 84 3.93 17.58 -16.81
C TYR A 84 2.60 17.64 -16.03
N LEU A 85 2.10 18.82 -15.66
CA LEU A 85 0.75 19.00 -15.13
C LEU A 85 -0.32 18.57 -16.15
N ASP A 86 -0.14 18.95 -17.40
CA ASP A 86 -0.99 18.54 -18.51
C ASP A 86 -1.00 17.02 -18.71
N ILE A 87 0.17 16.38 -18.69
CA ILE A 87 0.28 14.92 -18.75
C ILE A 87 -0.43 14.28 -17.57
N SER A 88 -0.20 14.77 -16.35
CA SER A 88 -0.83 14.24 -15.13
C SER A 88 -2.37 14.34 -15.23
N ALA A 89 -2.89 15.48 -15.68
CA ALA A 89 -4.31 15.69 -15.75
C ALA A 89 -4.99 15.06 -16.99
N LYS A 90 -4.43 15.24 -18.20
CA LYS A 90 -5.03 14.75 -19.46
C LYS A 90 -4.88 13.25 -19.64
N LYS A 91 -3.67 12.73 -19.41
CA LYS A 91 -3.36 11.32 -19.68
C LYS A 91 -3.68 10.41 -18.51
N TYR A 92 -3.40 10.86 -17.28
CA TYR A 92 -3.52 10.05 -16.07
C TYR A 92 -4.71 10.44 -15.19
N GLY A 93 -5.49 11.44 -15.59
CA GLY A 93 -6.76 11.80 -14.93
C GLY A 93 -6.58 12.34 -13.51
N TYR A 94 -5.45 13.02 -13.22
CA TYR A 94 -5.23 13.62 -11.90
C TYR A 94 -6.43 14.48 -11.50
N SER A 95 -6.98 14.24 -10.30
CA SER A 95 -8.26 14.77 -9.86
C SER A 95 -8.25 15.38 -8.45
N ASN A 96 -7.10 15.41 -7.77
CA ASN A 96 -7.03 15.97 -6.41
C ASN A 96 -6.95 17.50 -6.45
N LEU A 97 -8.13 18.14 -6.61
CA LEU A 97 -8.27 19.59 -6.73
C LEU A 97 -7.79 20.35 -5.49
N ASN A 98 -8.05 19.81 -4.29
CA ASN A 98 -7.64 20.45 -3.05
C ASN A 98 -6.12 20.43 -2.90
N HIS A 99 -5.49 19.32 -3.24
CA HIS A 99 -4.04 19.17 -3.18
C HIS A 99 -3.34 20.15 -4.15
N ILE A 100 -3.71 20.19 -5.44
CA ILE A 100 -3.03 21.06 -6.42
C ILE A 100 -3.17 22.54 -6.08
N LYS A 101 -4.30 22.95 -5.49
CA LYS A 101 -4.54 24.36 -5.07
C LYS A 101 -3.76 24.75 -3.82
N ALA A 102 -3.42 23.78 -2.96
CA ALA A 102 -2.70 24.02 -1.71
C ALA A 102 -1.19 23.75 -1.83
N ASP A 103 -0.74 23.17 -2.93
CA ASP A 103 0.64 22.72 -3.11
C ASP A 103 1.59 23.92 -3.26
N SER A 104 2.44 24.10 -2.24
CA SER A 104 3.42 25.19 -2.21
C SER A 104 4.46 25.12 -3.32
N ASP A 105 4.73 23.94 -3.86
CA ASP A 105 5.72 23.72 -4.91
C ASP A 105 5.31 24.38 -6.23
N LEU A 106 4.00 24.50 -6.44
CA LEU A 106 3.41 25.04 -7.65
C LEU A 106 3.08 26.53 -7.53
N ARG A 107 3.36 27.16 -6.39
CA ARG A 107 3.00 28.57 -6.10
C ARG A 107 3.49 29.55 -7.17
N ALA A 108 4.68 29.31 -7.71
CA ALA A 108 5.26 30.16 -8.77
C ALA A 108 4.44 30.13 -10.08
N LEU A 109 3.57 29.14 -10.26
CA LEU A 109 2.73 28.97 -11.45
C LEU A 109 1.36 29.65 -11.33
N TYR A 110 0.93 30.04 -10.13
CA TYR A 110 -0.44 30.50 -9.89
C TYR A 110 -0.80 31.78 -10.66
N ALA A 111 0.17 32.66 -10.93
CA ALA A 111 -0.04 33.90 -11.70
C ALA A 111 0.02 33.69 -13.23
N ASP A 112 0.43 32.50 -13.69
CA ASP A 112 0.49 32.20 -15.12
C ASP A 112 -0.91 31.89 -15.67
N ALA A 113 -1.27 32.46 -16.82
CA ALA A 113 -2.60 32.26 -17.44
C ALA A 113 -2.93 30.78 -17.69
N ARG A 114 -1.92 29.93 -17.91
CA ARG A 114 -2.08 28.47 -18.09
C ARG A 114 -2.61 27.75 -16.85
N TRP A 115 -2.41 28.34 -15.65
CA TRP A 115 -2.88 27.75 -14.39
C TRP A 115 -4.38 27.55 -14.37
N VAL A 116 -5.15 28.50 -14.88
CA VAL A 116 -6.61 28.41 -14.95
C VAL A 116 -7.04 27.17 -15.74
N ALA A 117 -6.42 26.92 -16.90
CA ALA A 117 -6.75 25.77 -17.74
C ALA A 117 -6.42 24.42 -17.06
N VAL A 118 -5.32 24.36 -16.31
CA VAL A 118 -4.97 23.17 -15.51
C VAL A 118 -6.01 22.92 -14.42
N ILE A 119 -6.39 23.96 -13.66
CA ILE A 119 -7.39 23.84 -12.59
C ILE A 119 -8.76 23.42 -13.14
N ASP A 120 -9.19 23.98 -14.27
CA ASP A 120 -10.45 23.57 -14.93
C ASP A 120 -10.43 22.08 -15.32
N LEU A 121 -9.31 21.61 -15.86
CA LEU A 121 -9.15 20.22 -16.25
C LEU A 121 -9.18 19.28 -15.02
N VAL A 122 -8.44 19.61 -13.96
CA VAL A 122 -8.44 18.86 -12.71
C VAL A 122 -9.83 18.86 -12.07
N THR A 123 -10.57 19.99 -12.15
CA THR A 123 -11.96 20.08 -11.67
C THR A 123 -12.87 19.13 -12.45
N LYS A 124 -12.76 19.09 -13.78
CA LYS A 124 -13.52 18.15 -14.62
C LYS A 124 -13.18 16.69 -14.29
N ASN A 125 -11.90 16.41 -14.06
CA ASN A 125 -11.47 15.07 -13.64
C ASN A 125 -12.05 14.69 -12.27
N LYS A 126 -12.06 15.64 -11.31
CA LYS A 126 -12.67 15.42 -9.99
C LYS A 126 -14.16 15.09 -10.10
N VAL A 127 -14.93 15.83 -10.89
CA VAL A 127 -16.35 15.54 -11.12
C VAL A 127 -16.54 14.12 -11.68
N LYS A 128 -15.72 13.72 -12.66
CA LYS A 128 -15.76 12.36 -13.22
C LYS A 128 -15.36 11.29 -12.19
N ALA A 129 -14.35 11.55 -11.35
CA ALA A 129 -13.94 10.64 -10.30
C ALA A 129 -15.03 10.50 -9.23
N ASP A 130 -15.59 11.63 -8.76
CA ASP A 130 -16.66 11.65 -7.76
C ASP A 130 -17.94 10.92 -8.25
N ALA A 131 -18.24 10.98 -9.56
CA ALA A 131 -19.35 10.28 -10.16
C ALA A 131 -19.21 8.74 -10.17
N ARG A 132 -17.98 8.22 -10.04
CA ARG A 132 -17.71 6.78 -9.94
C ARG A 132 -17.88 6.24 -8.53
N LEU A 133 -17.85 7.12 -7.53
CA LEU A 133 -17.92 6.72 -6.13
C LEU A 133 -19.31 6.15 -5.79
N ASN A 134 -19.33 4.96 -5.22
CA ASN A 134 -20.54 4.34 -4.67
C ASN A 134 -20.80 4.88 -3.27
N LYS A 135 -21.45 6.05 -3.18
CA LYS A 135 -21.70 6.74 -1.90
C LYS A 135 -22.41 5.87 -0.84
N PRO A 136 -23.48 5.09 -1.18
CA PRO A 136 -24.10 4.19 -0.22
C PRO A 136 -23.11 3.14 0.34
N LEU A 137 -22.26 2.59 -0.52
CA LEU A 137 -21.27 1.60 -0.10
C LEU A 137 -20.13 2.23 0.73
N ILE A 138 -19.74 3.45 0.41
CA ILE A 138 -18.78 4.22 1.22
C ILE A 138 -19.34 4.43 2.62
N ALA A 139 -20.58 4.91 2.76
CA ALA A 139 -21.21 5.12 4.06
C ALA A 139 -21.30 3.81 4.89
N LEU A 140 -21.61 2.69 4.23
CA LEU A 140 -21.60 1.37 4.87
C LEU A 140 -20.19 0.99 5.35
N LEU A 141 -19.17 1.15 4.51
CA LEU A 141 -17.79 0.81 4.86
C LEU A 141 -17.23 1.75 5.92
N ASP A 142 -17.64 3.01 5.94
CA ASP A 142 -17.29 3.95 7.01
C ASP A 142 -17.85 3.50 8.36
N SER A 143 -19.10 3.05 8.42
CA SER A 143 -19.68 2.53 9.67
C SER A 143 -18.96 1.26 10.15
N ILE A 144 -18.54 0.40 9.22
CA ILE A 144 -17.74 -0.79 9.53
C ILE A 144 -16.36 -0.39 10.06
N TYR A 145 -15.73 0.62 9.46
CA TYR A 145 -14.44 1.13 9.94
C TYR A 145 -14.50 1.60 11.39
N GLU A 146 -15.50 2.41 11.73
CA GLU A 146 -15.69 2.88 13.09
C GLU A 146 -15.95 1.73 14.08
N ALA A 147 -16.76 0.74 13.69
CA ALA A 147 -17.03 -0.44 14.50
C ALA A 147 -15.77 -1.32 14.70
N ASP A 148 -14.93 -1.46 13.65
CA ASP A 148 -13.70 -2.24 13.70
C ASP A 148 -12.60 -1.55 14.51
N GLN A 149 -12.36 -0.25 14.27
CA GLN A 149 -11.24 0.46 14.86
C GLN A 149 -11.57 1.09 16.24
N GLY A 150 -12.83 1.45 16.49
CA GLY A 150 -13.22 2.16 17.71
C GLY A 150 -12.92 1.40 19.00
N THR A 151 -13.06 0.07 18.99
CA THR A 151 -12.69 -0.77 20.15
C THR A 151 -11.18 -0.99 20.24
N ARG A 152 -10.48 -1.08 19.08
CA ARG A 152 -9.02 -1.28 19.05
C ARG A 152 -8.25 -0.10 19.60
N LEU A 153 -8.73 1.12 19.38
CA LEU A 153 -8.14 2.34 19.95
C LEU A 153 -8.16 2.38 21.49
N GLN A 154 -9.00 1.54 22.12
CA GLN A 154 -9.09 1.46 23.57
C GLN A 154 -8.07 0.49 24.20
N ILE A 155 -7.39 -0.35 23.42
CA ILE A 155 -6.50 -1.42 23.92
C ILE A 155 -5.44 -0.83 24.84
N ASP A 156 -4.67 0.14 24.35
CA ASP A 156 -3.55 0.73 25.11
C ASP A 156 -4.02 1.39 26.42
N SER A 157 -5.17 2.04 26.41
CA SER A 157 -5.70 2.70 27.61
C SER A 157 -6.19 1.67 28.64
N VAL A 158 -6.87 0.62 28.17
CA VAL A 158 -7.37 -0.46 29.03
C VAL A 158 -6.19 -1.23 29.63
N GLU A 159 -5.18 -1.58 28.84
CA GLU A 159 -4.00 -2.30 29.31
C GLU A 159 -3.16 -1.49 30.31
N ARG A 160 -3.00 -0.18 30.06
CA ARG A 160 -2.31 0.70 31.05
C ARG A 160 -3.07 0.91 32.34
N THR A 161 -4.41 0.96 32.29
CA THR A 161 -5.23 1.28 33.46
C THR A 161 -5.49 0.04 34.32
N TYR A 162 -5.79 -1.09 33.68
CA TYR A 162 -6.27 -2.30 34.34
C TYR A 162 -5.30 -3.49 34.26
N GLY A 163 -4.30 -3.40 33.39
CA GLY A 163 -3.32 -4.47 33.17
C GLY A 163 -3.72 -5.48 32.08
N MET A 164 -2.71 -6.16 31.53
CA MET A 164 -2.86 -7.08 30.40
C MET A 164 -3.69 -8.34 30.71
N GLN A 165 -3.87 -8.69 32.00
CA GLN A 165 -4.64 -9.87 32.44
C GLN A 165 -5.99 -9.52 33.06
N SER A 166 -6.44 -8.26 32.97
CA SER A 166 -7.66 -7.76 33.58
C SER A 166 -8.94 -8.32 32.93
N GLN A 167 -10.05 -8.23 33.66
CA GLN A 167 -11.38 -8.58 33.15
C GLN A 167 -11.79 -7.58 32.06
N GLU A 168 -11.50 -6.29 32.25
CA GLU A 168 -11.80 -5.20 31.35
C GLU A 168 -11.16 -5.44 29.95
N ARG A 169 -9.92 -5.94 29.94
CA ARG A 169 -9.25 -6.33 28.69
C ARG A 169 -9.96 -7.52 28.04
N ARG A 170 -10.31 -8.55 28.79
CA ARG A 170 -11.06 -9.71 28.25
C ARG A 170 -12.39 -9.28 27.65
N ASP A 171 -13.12 -8.39 28.33
CA ASP A 171 -14.41 -7.88 27.87
C ASP A 171 -14.24 -7.00 26.60
N LEU A 172 -13.18 -6.20 26.53
CA LEU A 172 -12.85 -5.44 25.31
C LEU A 172 -12.60 -6.37 24.14
N PHE A 173 -11.77 -7.39 24.32
CA PHE A 173 -11.47 -8.36 23.25
C PHE A 173 -12.70 -9.18 22.84
N ALA A 174 -13.59 -9.53 23.76
CA ALA A 174 -14.85 -10.17 23.45
C ALA A 174 -15.77 -9.27 22.58
N ARG A 175 -15.85 -7.96 22.89
CA ARG A 175 -16.57 -6.99 22.06
C ARG A 175 -15.94 -6.86 20.67
N MET A 176 -14.59 -6.82 20.58
CA MET A 176 -13.87 -6.80 19.30
C MET A 176 -14.20 -8.02 18.46
N ALA A 177 -14.11 -9.23 19.03
CA ALA A 177 -14.41 -10.47 18.31
C ALA A 177 -15.87 -10.52 17.78
N LYS A 178 -16.83 -10.00 18.55
CA LYS A 178 -18.22 -9.88 18.12
C LYS A 178 -18.36 -8.90 16.95
N SER A 179 -17.71 -7.74 17.04
CA SER A 179 -17.70 -6.73 15.97
C SER A 179 -17.05 -7.28 14.71
N ASP A 180 -15.87 -7.93 14.84
CA ASP A 180 -15.14 -8.55 13.72
C ASP A 180 -16.02 -9.57 12.98
N SER A 181 -16.72 -10.44 13.71
CA SER A 181 -17.61 -11.44 13.14
C SER A 181 -18.75 -10.78 12.34
N SER A 182 -19.37 -9.73 12.89
CA SER A 182 -20.47 -9.01 12.23
C SER A 182 -19.98 -8.27 10.99
N ASN A 183 -18.85 -7.57 11.10
CA ASN A 183 -18.21 -6.84 10.01
C ASN A 183 -17.80 -7.79 8.87
N LEU A 184 -17.25 -8.95 9.21
CA LEU A 184 -16.84 -9.96 8.25
C LEU A 184 -18.01 -10.45 7.40
N ILE A 185 -19.17 -10.74 8.01
CA ILE A 185 -20.37 -11.16 7.27
C ILE A 185 -20.75 -10.14 6.21
N ILE A 186 -20.70 -8.84 6.54
CA ILE A 186 -21.08 -7.75 5.62
C ILE A 186 -20.03 -7.61 4.52
N VAL A 187 -18.73 -7.54 4.88
CA VAL A 187 -17.65 -7.39 3.90
C VAL A 187 -17.57 -8.59 2.96
N LEU A 188 -17.81 -9.82 3.43
CA LEU A 188 -17.88 -10.98 2.56
C LEU A 188 -19.04 -10.92 1.56
N LYS A 189 -20.17 -10.28 1.90
CA LYS A 189 -21.26 -10.03 0.94
C LYS A 189 -20.82 -9.02 -0.12
N VAL A 190 -20.10 -7.95 0.28
CA VAL A 190 -19.53 -6.95 -0.64
C VAL A 190 -18.55 -7.61 -1.60
N LEU A 191 -17.57 -8.37 -1.08
CA LEU A 191 -16.56 -9.07 -1.88
C LEU A 191 -17.18 -10.09 -2.85
N ARG A 192 -18.19 -10.85 -2.43
CA ARG A 192 -18.90 -11.79 -3.32
C ARG A 192 -19.65 -11.09 -4.44
N ARG A 193 -20.22 -9.90 -4.19
CA ARG A 193 -21.04 -9.18 -5.18
C ARG A 193 -20.19 -8.36 -6.15
N TYR A 194 -19.10 -7.77 -5.68
CA TYR A 194 -18.35 -6.75 -6.41
C TYR A 194 -16.87 -7.10 -6.63
N GLY A 195 -16.36 -8.15 -5.99
CA GLY A 195 -14.91 -8.40 -5.91
C GLY A 195 -14.22 -7.39 -5.01
N TRP A 196 -12.88 -7.33 -5.08
CA TRP A 196 -12.07 -6.37 -4.34
C TRP A 196 -12.15 -4.99 -5.00
N LEU A 197 -12.97 -4.10 -4.46
CA LEU A 197 -13.18 -2.76 -4.99
C LEU A 197 -11.97 -1.85 -4.74
N GLY A 198 -11.67 -1.01 -5.72
CA GLY A 198 -10.60 -0.03 -5.65
C GLY A 198 -11.01 1.29 -5.02
N THR A 199 -10.01 2.13 -4.76
CA THR A 199 -10.18 3.46 -4.21
C THR A 199 -11.00 4.39 -5.11
N ASP A 200 -11.07 4.10 -6.40
CA ASP A 200 -11.85 4.84 -7.40
C ASP A 200 -13.37 4.61 -7.28
N VAL A 201 -13.80 3.56 -6.57
CA VAL A 201 -15.21 3.21 -6.34
C VAL A 201 -15.64 3.46 -4.90
N ILE A 202 -14.80 3.13 -3.93
CA ILE A 202 -15.14 3.17 -2.49
C ILE A 202 -14.26 4.12 -1.66
N GLY A 203 -13.39 4.88 -2.31
CA GLY A 203 -12.43 5.76 -1.63
C GLY A 203 -11.33 5.00 -0.87
N GLU A 204 -10.35 5.74 -0.37
CA GLU A 204 -9.21 5.15 0.36
C GLU A 204 -9.64 4.48 1.66
N LYS A 205 -10.52 5.14 2.44
CA LYS A 205 -11.04 4.60 3.72
C LYS A 205 -11.82 3.31 3.49
N GLY A 206 -12.71 3.26 2.47
CA GLY A 206 -13.46 2.06 2.15
C GLY A 206 -12.56 0.89 1.71
N ASN A 207 -11.53 1.14 0.89
CA ASN A 207 -10.55 0.14 0.49
C ASN A 207 -9.75 -0.38 1.72
N LYS A 208 -9.32 0.53 2.61
CA LYS A 208 -8.70 0.18 3.89
C LYS A 208 -9.61 -0.67 4.77
N THR A 209 -10.91 -0.33 4.83
CA THR A 209 -11.90 -1.06 5.64
C THR A 209 -12.05 -2.51 5.19
N ILE A 210 -12.19 -2.74 3.88
CA ILE A 210 -12.25 -4.11 3.33
C ILE A 210 -10.99 -4.89 3.72
N TRP A 211 -9.81 -4.28 3.55
CA TRP A 211 -8.56 -4.92 3.93
C TRP A 211 -8.50 -5.23 5.43
N LEU A 212 -8.81 -4.27 6.32
CA LEU A 212 -8.79 -4.47 7.77
C LEU A 212 -9.67 -5.65 8.21
N VAL A 213 -10.90 -5.71 7.70
CA VAL A 213 -11.84 -6.79 8.06
C VAL A 213 -11.32 -8.16 7.59
N VAL A 214 -10.75 -8.24 6.39
CA VAL A 214 -10.12 -9.49 5.89
C VAL A 214 -8.86 -9.83 6.71
N GLN A 215 -8.05 -8.82 7.06
CA GLN A 215 -6.84 -8.97 7.86
C GLN A 215 -7.13 -9.47 9.30
N HIS A 216 -8.30 -9.14 9.85
CA HIS A 216 -8.74 -9.60 11.18
C HIS A 216 -9.51 -10.94 11.14
N ALA A 217 -9.82 -11.46 9.95
CA ALA A 217 -10.51 -12.74 9.79
C ALA A 217 -9.57 -13.93 10.06
N ASP A 218 -10.12 -15.13 10.01
CA ASP A 218 -9.37 -16.36 10.15
C ASP A 218 -8.39 -16.60 8.96
N LEU A 219 -7.40 -17.44 9.17
CA LEU A 219 -6.37 -17.78 8.18
C LEU A 219 -6.98 -18.29 6.86
N LYS A 220 -8.06 -19.07 6.92
CA LYS A 220 -8.76 -19.60 5.74
C LYS A 220 -9.33 -18.46 4.89
N THR A 221 -9.95 -17.47 5.52
CA THR A 221 -10.53 -16.31 4.86
C THR A 221 -9.42 -15.42 4.27
N GLN A 222 -8.36 -15.15 5.03
CA GLN A 222 -7.21 -14.38 4.54
C GLN A 222 -6.61 -15.02 3.27
N LYS A 223 -6.35 -16.32 3.30
CA LYS A 223 -5.82 -17.08 2.15
C LYS A 223 -6.77 -17.06 0.95
N LYS A 224 -8.07 -17.14 1.19
CA LYS A 224 -9.09 -17.11 0.12
C LYS A 224 -9.05 -15.80 -0.65
N TYR A 225 -8.90 -14.65 0.05
CA TYR A 225 -8.99 -13.32 -0.57
C TYR A 225 -7.63 -12.71 -0.92
N LEU A 226 -6.51 -13.34 -0.55
CA LEU A 226 -5.17 -12.89 -0.93
C LEU A 226 -4.99 -12.71 -2.45
N PRO A 227 -5.46 -13.64 -3.33
CA PRO A 227 -5.31 -13.46 -4.78
C PRO A 227 -6.07 -12.23 -5.30
N GLU A 228 -7.24 -11.92 -4.75
CA GLU A 228 -8.02 -10.73 -5.14
C GLU A 228 -7.34 -9.44 -4.69
N LEU A 229 -6.80 -9.40 -3.46
CA LEU A 229 -6.00 -8.27 -2.97
C LEU A 229 -4.76 -8.07 -3.85
N LYS A 230 -4.04 -9.13 -4.17
CA LYS A 230 -2.86 -9.08 -5.05
C LYS A 230 -3.19 -8.48 -6.41
N LYS A 231 -4.24 -8.98 -7.06
CA LYS A 231 -4.74 -8.45 -8.33
C LYS A 231 -5.15 -6.97 -8.22
N SER A 232 -5.79 -6.58 -7.11
CA SER A 232 -6.16 -5.18 -6.85
C SER A 232 -4.93 -4.28 -6.73
N VAL A 233 -3.88 -4.73 -6.04
CA VAL A 233 -2.59 -4.02 -5.93
C VAL A 233 -1.89 -3.92 -7.29
N GLU A 234 -1.83 -5.01 -8.06
CA GLU A 234 -1.25 -5.04 -9.40
C GLU A 234 -1.94 -4.05 -10.35
N ASN A 235 -3.24 -3.87 -10.19
CA ASN A 235 -4.04 -2.92 -10.97
C ASN A 235 -4.00 -1.48 -10.41
N GLY A 236 -3.26 -1.22 -9.32
CA GLY A 236 -3.17 0.09 -8.68
C GLY A 236 -4.44 0.53 -7.94
N LEU A 237 -5.34 -0.41 -7.64
CA LEU A 237 -6.62 -0.18 -6.96
C LEU A 237 -6.53 -0.34 -5.43
N SER A 238 -5.45 -0.91 -4.93
CA SER A 238 -5.14 -1.06 -3.50
C SER A 238 -3.69 -0.73 -3.21
N VAL A 239 -3.40 -0.50 -1.94
CA VAL A 239 -2.07 -0.12 -1.47
C VAL A 239 -1.18 -1.37 -1.33
N PRO A 240 0.05 -1.40 -1.90
CA PRO A 240 0.96 -2.54 -1.78
C PRO A 240 1.28 -2.93 -0.32
N TYR A 241 1.34 -1.95 0.57
CA TYR A 241 1.52 -2.16 2.00
C TYR A 241 0.49 -3.15 2.59
N TYR A 242 -0.79 -3.09 2.16
CA TYR A 242 -1.83 -4.01 2.65
C TYR A 242 -1.55 -5.46 2.24
N LEU A 243 -1.02 -5.65 1.04
CA LEU A 243 -0.62 -6.98 0.56
C LEU A 243 0.52 -7.53 1.40
N ALA A 244 1.57 -6.73 1.66
CA ALA A 244 2.72 -7.14 2.47
C ALA A 244 2.31 -7.60 3.87
N LEU A 245 1.44 -6.82 4.56
CA LEU A 245 0.96 -7.18 5.89
C LEU A 245 0.12 -8.47 5.87
N THR A 246 -0.67 -8.67 4.82
CA THR A 246 -1.51 -9.88 4.69
C THR A 246 -0.67 -11.12 4.41
N GLU A 247 0.34 -11.02 3.54
CA GLU A 247 1.28 -12.11 3.25
C GLU A 247 2.05 -12.54 4.51
N ASP A 248 2.57 -11.57 5.28
CA ASP A 248 3.27 -11.87 6.54
C ASP A 248 2.35 -12.50 7.58
N ARG A 249 1.12 -12.01 7.72
CA ARG A 249 0.15 -12.59 8.66
C ARG A 249 -0.23 -14.01 8.30
N ILE A 250 -0.41 -14.31 7.03
CA ILE A 250 -0.66 -15.67 6.54
C ILE A 250 0.57 -16.55 6.81
N ALA A 251 1.78 -16.07 6.52
CA ALA A 251 3.01 -16.82 6.79
C ALA A 251 3.13 -17.17 8.27
N MET A 252 2.92 -16.20 9.17
CA MET A 252 2.92 -16.42 10.61
C MET A 252 1.83 -17.43 11.02
N GLY A 253 0.61 -17.31 10.48
CA GLY A 253 -0.49 -18.23 10.75
C GLY A 253 -0.25 -19.66 10.27
N GLU A 254 0.62 -19.85 9.28
CA GLU A 254 1.10 -21.15 8.78
C GLU A 254 2.36 -21.66 9.50
N GLY A 255 2.87 -20.93 10.50
CA GLY A 255 4.13 -21.25 11.19
C GLY A 255 5.38 -21.03 10.31
N LYS A 256 5.27 -20.27 9.23
CA LYS A 256 6.36 -19.93 8.31
C LYS A 256 6.98 -18.60 8.67
N LYS A 257 8.25 -18.40 8.33
CA LYS A 257 8.90 -17.09 8.44
C LYS A 257 8.19 -16.06 7.60
N GLN A 258 8.02 -14.85 8.13
CA GLN A 258 7.46 -13.71 7.42
C GLN A 258 8.43 -13.14 6.38
N ILE A 259 7.93 -12.34 5.43
CA ILE A 259 8.68 -11.84 4.28
C ILE A 259 9.17 -10.41 4.50
N TYR A 260 8.33 -9.57 5.11
CA TYR A 260 8.55 -8.12 5.22
C TYR A 260 8.82 -7.64 6.64
N GLY A 261 8.70 -8.48 7.66
CA GLY A 261 8.93 -8.12 9.05
C GLY A 261 7.81 -7.28 9.67
N SER A 262 6.57 -7.45 9.22
CA SER A 262 5.41 -6.67 9.70
C SER A 262 4.69 -7.28 10.90
N GLN A 263 5.02 -8.51 11.28
CA GLN A 263 4.38 -9.22 12.38
C GLN A 263 5.34 -9.37 13.56
N TYR A 264 4.78 -9.27 14.76
CA TYR A 264 5.49 -9.44 16.03
C TYR A 264 4.65 -10.26 17.01
N THR A 265 5.29 -10.79 18.02
CA THR A 265 4.67 -11.48 19.16
C THR A 265 4.88 -10.65 20.43
N THR A 266 3.89 -10.67 21.32
CA THR A 266 3.98 -10.02 22.62
C THR A 266 4.05 -11.09 23.70
N ASP A 267 5.07 -11.04 24.54
CA ASP A 267 5.13 -11.85 25.75
C ASP A 267 4.04 -11.36 26.73
N MET A 268 3.10 -12.23 27.05
CA MET A 268 1.93 -11.87 27.85
C MET A 268 2.23 -11.66 29.35
N ILE A 269 3.44 -12.01 29.81
CA ILE A 269 3.88 -11.82 31.18
C ILE A 269 4.61 -10.48 31.30
N THR A 270 5.55 -10.23 30.40
CA THR A 270 6.42 -9.05 30.45
C THR A 270 5.93 -7.88 29.61
N GLY A 271 4.98 -8.10 28.70
CA GLY A 271 4.51 -7.12 27.72
C GLY A 271 5.55 -6.81 26.62
N LYS A 272 6.68 -7.53 26.58
CA LYS A 272 7.76 -7.28 25.63
C LYS A 272 7.39 -7.79 24.24
N ASN A 273 7.52 -6.92 23.24
CA ASN A 273 7.37 -7.27 21.84
C ASN A 273 8.65 -7.86 21.25
N SER A 274 8.50 -8.81 20.33
CA SER A 274 9.60 -9.39 19.56
C SER A 274 9.15 -9.62 18.13
N LEU A 275 10.00 -9.31 17.14
CA LEU A 275 9.69 -9.59 15.73
C LEU A 275 9.52 -11.10 15.52
N TYR A 276 8.50 -11.46 14.75
CA TYR A 276 8.36 -12.82 14.26
C TYR A 276 9.51 -13.14 13.28
N PRO A 277 10.04 -14.37 13.22
CA PRO A 277 11.19 -14.70 12.37
C PRO A 277 11.00 -14.30 10.90
N ILE A 278 12.01 -13.65 10.29
CA ILE A 278 11.99 -13.15 8.92
C ILE A 278 12.75 -14.11 7.99
N ALA A 279 12.19 -14.36 6.80
CA ALA A 279 12.88 -15.11 5.76
C ALA A 279 13.86 -14.20 5.03
N ASP A 280 15.08 -14.69 4.74
CA ASP A 280 16.11 -13.91 4.03
C ASP A 280 16.20 -12.46 4.54
N GLU A 281 16.50 -12.35 5.82
CA GLU A 281 16.43 -11.11 6.58
C GLU A 281 17.39 -10.03 6.06
N ALA A 282 18.54 -10.43 5.50
CA ALA A 282 19.53 -9.53 4.91
C ALA A 282 18.94 -8.64 3.79
N HIS A 283 17.93 -9.13 3.06
CA HIS A 283 17.29 -8.40 1.95
C HIS A 283 15.89 -7.85 2.30
N VAL A 284 15.53 -7.80 3.58
CA VAL A 284 14.19 -7.35 4.01
C VAL A 284 13.91 -5.90 3.61
N GLU A 285 14.89 -5.01 3.69
CA GLU A 285 14.72 -3.59 3.36
C GLU A 285 14.40 -3.36 1.88
N GLU A 286 14.98 -4.17 0.98
CA GLU A 286 14.66 -4.11 -0.44
C GLU A 286 13.19 -4.49 -0.70
N ARG A 287 12.72 -5.55 -0.05
CA ARG A 287 11.34 -6.01 -0.15
C ARG A 287 10.37 -4.98 0.42
N ARG A 288 10.67 -4.41 1.59
CA ARG A 288 9.87 -3.37 2.25
C ARG A 288 9.76 -2.13 1.37
N LYS A 289 10.87 -1.64 0.84
CA LYS A 289 10.88 -0.51 -0.09
C LYS A 289 10.01 -0.75 -1.32
N ALA A 290 10.00 -1.98 -1.86
CA ALA A 290 9.16 -2.35 -3.00
C ALA A 290 7.66 -2.23 -2.69
N MET A 291 7.27 -2.45 -1.43
CA MET A 291 5.89 -2.38 -0.96
C MET A 291 5.52 -1.01 -0.38
N GLY A 292 6.43 -0.03 -0.44
CA GLY A 292 6.20 1.31 0.13
C GLY A 292 6.19 1.33 1.65
N MET A 293 6.85 0.38 2.29
CA MET A 293 6.98 0.31 3.75
C MET A 293 8.17 1.17 4.22
N ILE A 294 8.07 1.71 5.43
CA ILE A 294 9.19 2.38 6.11
C ILE A 294 10.28 1.36 6.48
N PRO A 295 11.53 1.80 6.73
CA PRO A 295 12.60 0.90 7.19
C PRO A 295 12.18 0.08 8.41
N LEU A 296 12.59 -1.20 8.45
CA LEU A 296 12.17 -2.12 9.51
C LEU A 296 12.62 -1.64 10.90
N ALA A 297 13.82 -1.09 11.01
CA ALA A 297 14.33 -0.56 12.27
C ALA A 297 13.46 0.61 12.80
N GLU A 298 12.92 1.44 11.91
CA GLU A 298 12.02 2.54 12.28
C GLU A 298 10.67 2.01 12.77
N GLU A 299 10.07 1.04 12.05
CA GLU A 299 8.80 0.42 12.45
C GLU A 299 8.95 -0.37 13.75
N ALA A 300 10.00 -1.18 13.90
CA ALA A 300 10.29 -1.95 15.11
C ALA A 300 10.45 -1.05 16.33
N LYS A 301 11.14 0.09 16.18
CA LYS A 301 11.29 1.08 17.26
C LYS A 301 9.95 1.63 17.73
N SER A 302 8.98 1.85 16.83
CA SER A 302 7.64 2.30 17.20
C SER A 302 6.88 1.27 18.05
N MET A 303 7.27 -0.01 17.98
CA MET A 303 6.72 -1.13 18.74
C MET A 303 7.55 -1.46 20.00
N GLY A 304 8.56 -0.64 20.33
CA GLY A 304 9.46 -0.87 21.45
C GLY A 304 10.44 -2.02 21.23
N ILE A 305 10.74 -2.36 19.98
CA ILE A 305 11.68 -3.43 19.59
C ILE A 305 12.98 -2.79 19.10
N ASP A 306 14.09 -3.09 19.77
CA ASP A 306 15.42 -2.73 19.29
C ASP A 306 15.83 -3.72 18.19
N TYR A 307 15.81 -3.25 16.96
CA TYR A 307 16.13 -4.05 15.78
C TYR A 307 17.37 -3.52 15.06
N VAL A 308 18.30 -4.42 14.78
CA VAL A 308 19.47 -4.15 13.94
C VAL A 308 19.49 -5.17 12.80
N LEU A 309 19.56 -4.68 11.57
CA LEU A 309 19.65 -5.54 10.39
C LEU A 309 20.89 -6.42 10.48
N PRO A 310 20.80 -7.75 10.33
CA PRO A 310 21.94 -8.64 10.24
C PRO A 310 22.87 -8.24 9.07
N LYS A 311 24.19 -8.31 9.32
CA LYS A 311 25.20 -8.04 8.30
C LYS A 311 25.32 -9.16 7.28
#